data_aa502c6a10d33f8349283f9ef18c8768
#
_entry.id   aa502c6a10d33f8349283f9ef18c8768
#
_cell.length_a   1.000
_cell.length_b   1.000
_cell.length_c   1.000
_cell.angle_alpha   90.00
_cell.angle_beta   90.00
_cell.angle_gamma   90.00
#
_symmetry.space_group_name_H-M   'P 1'
#
loop_
_entity.id
_entity.type
_entity.pdbx_description
1 polymer ?
#
loop_
_entity_poly.entity_id
_entity_poly.type
_entity_poly.pdbx_seq_one_letter_code
_entity_poly.pdbx_strand_id
1 'polypeptide(L)'
;MTAKRHFMRQLSCALMLGVLILTTIIGWSQHQWSRGERDPRAGVPNWDRDEELPNDMFTFARIQYDSWGRGWRGRGKWSVDYPESDLNMSFRLEQLTSLKVDPEGIVLSLNEDKLFNYPFIYIIEPGELYFSDAEVKALRKYLLNGGFLMVDDFWGEAEWKNFERQFRRVFPTREIVELPIEHELFQCVFPLKQKPQVPNPRTAMQGASRGITWERWDAKTPHYRGVYDDEGRLMVVICHNTDLGDGWEEESRAGEWYFKEFSEPKAYPMGINIIFYSMTH
;
A
#
# COMPACT_ATOMS: atom_id res chain seq x y z
N MET A 1 -48.90 -54.58 -28.17
CA MET A 1 -47.44 -54.07 -28.19
C MET A 1 -47.34 -52.55 -28.25
N THR A 2 -48.34 -51.81 -28.64
CA THR A 2 -48.30 -50.33 -28.88
C THR A 2 -48.40 -49.49 -27.62
N ALA A 3 -49.15 -49.87 -26.59
CA ALA A 3 -49.30 -49.08 -25.34
C ALA A 3 -48.07 -49.00 -24.51
N LYS A 4 -47.23 -50.04 -24.45
CA LYS A 4 -45.98 -50.07 -23.67
C LYS A 4 -44.89 -49.16 -24.24
N ARG A 5 -44.86 -48.97 -25.56
CA ARG A 5 -43.95 -48.06 -26.25
C ARG A 5 -44.32 -46.58 -26.05
N HIS A 6 -45.59 -46.26 -25.89
CA HIS A 6 -46.06 -44.90 -25.64
C HIS A 6 -45.71 -44.46 -24.20
N PHE A 7 -45.94 -45.36 -23.24
CA PHE A 7 -45.61 -45.08 -21.84
C PHE A 7 -44.11 -44.87 -21.62
N MET A 8 -43.27 -45.71 -22.25
CA MET A 8 -41.78 -45.52 -22.13
C MET A 8 -41.30 -44.24 -22.81
N ARG A 9 -41.90 -43.78 -23.90
CA ARG A 9 -41.53 -42.49 -24.53
C ARG A 9 -41.94 -41.30 -23.65
N GLN A 10 -43.11 -41.37 -22.98
CA GLN A 10 -43.51 -40.29 -22.06
C GLN A 10 -42.63 -40.22 -20.82
N LEU A 11 -42.18 -41.37 -20.28
CA LEU A 11 -41.25 -41.41 -19.17
C LEU A 11 -39.86 -40.84 -19.53
N SER A 12 -39.36 -41.15 -20.74
CA SER A 12 -38.10 -40.61 -21.24
C SER A 12 -38.15 -39.09 -21.47
N CYS A 13 -39.24 -38.55 -21.99
CA CYS A 13 -39.44 -37.10 -22.16
C CYS A 13 -39.53 -36.37 -20.79
N ALA A 14 -40.23 -36.96 -19.83
CA ALA A 14 -40.33 -36.38 -18.48
C ALA A 14 -38.96 -36.36 -17.73
N LEU A 15 -38.17 -37.43 -17.88
CA LEU A 15 -36.80 -37.47 -17.33
C LEU A 15 -35.86 -36.46 -18.01
N MET A 16 -35.93 -36.28 -19.33
CA MET A 16 -35.11 -35.28 -20.03
C MET A 16 -35.52 -33.85 -19.67
N LEU A 17 -36.84 -33.55 -19.52
CA LEU A 17 -37.25 -32.24 -19.02
C LEU A 17 -36.81 -31.97 -17.58
N GLY A 18 -36.86 -32.99 -16.70
CA GLY A 18 -36.38 -32.87 -15.31
C GLY A 18 -34.89 -32.58 -15.23
N VAL A 19 -34.07 -33.21 -16.07
CA VAL A 19 -32.62 -32.96 -16.14
C VAL A 19 -32.33 -31.57 -16.70
N LEU A 20 -33.07 -31.11 -17.70
CA LEU A 20 -32.91 -29.74 -18.23
C LEU A 20 -33.31 -28.65 -17.23
N ILE A 21 -34.35 -28.88 -16.41
CA ILE A 21 -34.76 -27.94 -15.36
C ILE A 21 -33.73 -27.92 -14.23
N LEU A 22 -33.17 -29.08 -13.82
CA LEU A 22 -32.11 -29.13 -12.82
C LEU A 22 -30.82 -28.43 -13.28
N THR A 23 -30.43 -28.58 -14.54
CA THR A 23 -29.23 -27.91 -15.08
C THR A 23 -29.41 -26.38 -15.21
N THR A 24 -30.62 -25.92 -15.49
CA THR A 24 -30.94 -24.48 -15.50
C THR A 24 -30.98 -23.88 -14.12
N ILE A 25 -31.48 -24.60 -13.10
CA ILE A 25 -31.49 -24.15 -11.70
C ILE A 25 -30.06 -24.11 -11.15
N ILE A 26 -29.21 -25.09 -11.45
CA ILE A 26 -27.78 -25.08 -11.07
C ILE A 26 -27.03 -23.96 -11.81
N GLY A 27 -27.30 -23.72 -13.08
CA GLY A 27 -26.72 -22.62 -13.84
C GLY A 27 -27.14 -21.23 -13.33
N TRP A 28 -28.37 -21.09 -12.84
CA TRP A 28 -28.87 -19.84 -12.27
C TRP A 28 -28.34 -19.62 -10.86
N SER A 29 -28.09 -20.65 -10.05
CA SER A 29 -27.47 -20.49 -8.73
C SER A 29 -25.99 -20.09 -8.83
N GLN A 30 -25.31 -20.44 -9.92
CA GLN A 30 -23.92 -19.99 -10.15
C GLN A 30 -23.84 -18.57 -10.77
N HIS A 31 -24.94 -18.04 -11.34
CA HIS A 31 -24.98 -16.68 -11.90
C HIS A 31 -25.53 -15.63 -10.92
N GLN A 32 -25.92 -16.03 -9.72
CA GLN A 32 -26.31 -15.12 -8.64
C GLN A 32 -25.15 -14.78 -7.69
N TRP A 33 -23.93 -15.17 -8.07
CA TRP A 33 -22.74 -14.66 -7.42
C TRP A 33 -22.37 -13.30 -8.00
N SER A 34 -22.40 -12.30 -7.13
CA SER A 34 -21.75 -11.00 -7.23
C SER A 34 -22.45 -9.87 -8.00
N ARG A 35 -23.54 -9.41 -7.48
CA ARG A 35 -23.67 -7.98 -7.19
C ARG A 35 -23.62 -7.83 -5.67
N GLY A 36 -22.58 -8.41 -5.08
CA GLY A 36 -22.31 -8.51 -3.67
C GLY A 36 -21.19 -7.57 -3.28
N GLU A 37 -21.03 -7.41 -2.05
CA GLU A 37 -19.99 -6.73 -1.32
C GLU A 37 -18.63 -6.90 -2.01
N ARG A 38 -17.97 -5.77 -2.26
CA ARG A 38 -16.57 -5.82 -2.67
C ARG A 38 -15.82 -6.48 -1.52
N ASP A 39 -14.97 -7.44 -1.84
CA ASP A 39 -14.05 -8.03 -0.88
C ASP A 39 -13.30 -6.89 -0.17
N PRO A 40 -13.48 -6.71 1.14
CA PRO A 40 -12.82 -5.63 1.88
C PRO A 40 -11.30 -5.76 1.86
N ARG A 41 -10.79 -6.96 1.57
CA ARG A 41 -9.35 -7.23 1.46
C ARG A 41 -8.83 -7.15 0.02
N ALA A 42 -9.68 -6.79 -0.96
CA ALA A 42 -9.30 -6.66 -2.37
C ALA A 42 -8.61 -7.91 -2.97
N GLY A 43 -8.91 -9.10 -2.45
CA GLY A 43 -8.31 -10.37 -2.86
C GLY A 43 -7.00 -10.72 -2.16
N VAL A 44 -6.49 -9.89 -1.26
CA VAL A 44 -5.29 -10.18 -0.46
C VAL A 44 -5.60 -11.31 0.53
N PRO A 45 -4.81 -12.39 0.59
CA PRO A 45 -5.01 -13.47 1.54
C PRO A 45 -5.04 -12.98 2.98
N ASN A 46 -5.85 -13.63 3.81
CA ASN A 46 -5.85 -13.39 5.25
C ASN A 46 -4.96 -14.43 5.95
N TRP A 47 -4.48 -14.09 7.14
CA TRP A 47 -3.75 -14.99 8.02
C TRP A 47 -4.18 -14.75 9.46
N ASP A 48 -3.89 -15.72 10.35
CA ASP A 48 -4.30 -15.65 11.74
C ASP A 48 -3.42 -14.67 12.53
N ARG A 49 -4.04 -13.91 13.40
CA ARG A 49 -3.31 -13.08 14.38
C ARG A 49 -2.62 -13.97 15.41
N ASP A 50 -1.49 -13.52 15.90
CA ASP A 50 -0.85 -14.13 17.06
C ASP A 50 -1.71 -13.85 18.32
N GLU A 51 -2.46 -14.85 18.77
CA GLU A 51 -3.34 -14.72 19.95
C GLU A 51 -2.56 -14.72 21.28
N GLU A 52 -1.34 -15.24 21.29
CA GLU A 52 -0.51 -15.28 22.49
C GLU A 52 0.14 -13.91 22.78
N LEU A 53 0.54 -13.17 21.73
CA LEU A 53 1.21 -11.88 21.81
C LEU A 53 0.54 -10.83 20.91
N PRO A 54 -0.72 -10.50 21.13
CA PRO A 54 -1.49 -9.62 20.21
C PRO A 54 -0.97 -8.18 20.13
N ASN A 55 -0.17 -7.75 21.12
CA ASN A 55 0.43 -6.40 21.16
C ASN A 55 1.87 -6.37 20.64
N ASP A 56 2.44 -7.52 20.26
CA ASP A 56 3.81 -7.66 19.75
C ASP A 56 3.82 -7.91 18.23
N MET A 57 2.84 -7.37 17.53
CA MET A 57 2.73 -7.46 16.09
C MET A 57 2.95 -6.10 15.43
N PHE A 58 3.63 -6.11 14.31
CA PHE A 58 3.67 -4.93 13.44
C PHE A 58 2.28 -4.71 12.82
N THR A 59 1.77 -3.49 12.89
CA THR A 59 0.54 -3.06 12.22
C THR A 59 0.86 -1.93 11.25
N PHE A 60 0.49 -2.07 9.98
CA PHE A 60 0.64 -1.01 9.00
C PHE A 60 -0.31 0.15 9.34
N ALA A 61 0.22 1.28 9.75
CA ALA A 61 -0.55 2.43 10.22
C ALA A 61 -0.49 3.58 9.22
N ARG A 62 -1.59 3.79 8.49
CA ARG A 62 -1.76 4.87 7.51
C ARG A 62 -2.30 6.12 8.19
N ILE A 63 -1.76 7.29 7.85
CA ILE A 63 -2.24 8.57 8.38
C ILE A 63 -3.27 9.17 7.44
N GLN A 64 -4.46 9.44 8.00
CA GLN A 64 -5.46 10.31 7.40
C GLN A 64 -5.13 11.76 7.70
N TYR A 65 -4.97 12.57 6.66
CA TYR A 65 -4.66 13.99 6.74
C TYR A 65 -5.58 14.81 5.83
N ASP A 66 -5.65 16.11 6.04
CA ASP A 66 -6.37 17.05 5.18
C ASP A 66 -5.56 17.42 3.93
N SER A 67 -6.21 17.47 2.78
CA SER A 67 -5.62 17.87 1.50
C SER A 67 -6.49 18.90 0.77
N TRP A 68 -5.85 19.70 -0.08
CA TRP A 68 -6.56 20.71 -0.91
C TRP A 68 -7.44 20.05 -1.98
N GLY A 69 -7.07 18.90 -2.45
CA GLY A 69 -7.75 18.13 -3.48
C GLY A 69 -8.77 17.15 -2.88
N ARG A 70 -9.74 16.79 -3.73
CA ARG A 70 -10.78 15.83 -3.36
C ARG A 70 -10.30 14.39 -3.56
N GLY A 71 -9.14 13.97 -3.44
CA GLY A 71 -8.67 12.61 -3.59
C GLY A 71 -9.60 11.63 -4.36
N TRP A 72 -9.18 10.43 -4.56
CA TRP A 72 -10.01 9.40 -5.22
C TRP A 72 -11.34 9.20 -4.46
N ARG A 73 -12.48 9.33 -5.15
CA ARG A 73 -13.84 9.20 -4.59
C ARG A 73 -14.21 10.19 -3.48
N GLY A 74 -13.51 11.33 -3.36
CA GLY A 74 -13.85 12.37 -2.38
C GLY A 74 -13.43 12.08 -0.94
N ARG A 75 -12.58 11.06 -0.72
CA ARG A 75 -12.05 10.71 0.61
C ARG A 75 -10.80 11.47 1.03
N GLY A 76 -10.17 12.23 0.13
CA GLY A 76 -8.87 12.88 0.36
C GLY A 76 -7.71 12.07 -0.23
N LYS A 77 -6.57 12.72 -0.40
CA LYS A 77 -5.37 12.14 -1.00
C LYS A 77 -4.78 10.98 -0.18
N TRP A 78 -4.93 11.01 1.13
CA TRP A 78 -4.47 9.96 2.02
C TRP A 78 -5.03 8.56 1.68
N SER A 79 -6.16 8.49 0.97
CA SER A 79 -6.86 7.23 0.66
C SER A 79 -6.54 6.66 -0.71
N VAL A 80 -5.55 7.21 -1.42
CA VAL A 80 -5.01 6.62 -2.65
C VAL A 80 -4.41 5.26 -2.29
N ASP A 81 -4.59 4.26 -3.14
CA ASP A 81 -4.13 2.86 -3.00
C ASP A 81 -4.67 2.10 -1.76
N TYR A 82 -5.51 2.75 -0.96
CA TYR A 82 -6.09 2.11 0.23
C TYR A 82 -7.34 1.30 -0.12
N PRO A 83 -7.51 0.07 0.41
CA PRO A 83 -6.64 -0.61 1.38
C PRO A 83 -5.59 -1.53 0.75
N GLU A 84 -5.58 -1.70 -0.57
CA GLU A 84 -4.85 -2.75 -1.26
C GLU A 84 -3.34 -2.67 -1.03
N SER A 85 -2.74 -1.48 -1.09
CA SER A 85 -1.30 -1.32 -0.87
C SER A 85 -0.86 -1.74 0.54
N ASP A 86 -1.63 -1.33 1.57
CA ASP A 86 -1.34 -1.63 2.96
C ASP A 86 -1.45 -3.13 3.26
N LEU A 87 -2.49 -3.76 2.72
CA LEU A 87 -2.75 -5.19 2.90
C LEU A 87 -1.71 -6.05 2.18
N ASN A 88 -1.37 -5.70 0.93
CA ASN A 88 -0.34 -6.40 0.15
C ASN A 88 1.04 -6.26 0.81
N MET A 89 1.39 -5.05 1.26
CA MET A 89 2.66 -4.81 1.97
C MET A 89 2.73 -5.62 3.27
N SER A 90 1.66 -5.62 4.07
CA SER A 90 1.55 -6.42 5.29
C SER A 90 1.70 -7.92 5.00
N PHE A 91 1.02 -8.42 3.97
CA PHE A 91 1.10 -9.83 3.57
C PHE A 91 2.52 -10.22 3.13
N ARG A 92 3.20 -9.39 2.34
CA ARG A 92 4.57 -9.65 1.92
C ARG A 92 5.56 -9.56 3.07
N LEU A 93 5.35 -8.65 4.00
CA LEU A 93 6.17 -8.53 5.20
C LEU A 93 6.07 -9.79 6.08
N GLU A 94 4.87 -10.32 6.29
CA GLU A 94 4.63 -11.59 6.99
C GLU A 94 5.29 -12.77 6.28
N GLN A 95 5.23 -12.81 4.93
CA GLN A 95 5.80 -13.91 4.15
C GLN A 95 7.34 -13.91 4.08
N LEU A 96 7.95 -12.73 4.04
CA LEU A 96 9.36 -12.57 3.67
C LEU A 96 10.28 -12.21 4.84
N THR A 97 9.71 -12.01 6.04
CA THR A 97 10.48 -11.68 7.24
C THR A 97 10.06 -12.56 8.43
N SER A 98 10.73 -12.40 9.55
CA SER A 98 10.35 -13.03 10.82
C SER A 98 9.43 -12.16 11.67
N LEU A 99 9.03 -11.00 11.18
CA LEU A 99 8.11 -10.12 11.90
C LEU A 99 6.72 -10.76 11.95
N LYS A 100 6.09 -10.68 13.10
CA LYS A 100 4.66 -10.96 13.24
C LYS A 100 3.89 -9.74 12.79
N VAL A 101 3.00 -9.91 11.82
CA VAL A 101 2.27 -8.82 11.17
C VAL A 101 0.78 -8.96 11.41
N ASP A 102 0.13 -7.89 11.84
CA ASP A 102 -1.32 -7.83 11.91
C ASP A 102 -1.90 -7.89 10.47
N PRO A 103 -2.81 -8.82 10.17
CA PRO A 103 -3.46 -8.91 8.86
C PRO A 103 -4.30 -7.69 8.51
N GLU A 104 -4.65 -6.89 9.48
CA GLU A 104 -5.45 -5.67 9.33
C GLU A 104 -4.57 -4.44 9.54
N GLY A 105 -4.51 -3.56 8.54
CA GLY A 105 -3.92 -2.24 8.70
C GLY A 105 -4.82 -1.32 9.55
N ILE A 106 -4.31 -0.18 9.95
CA ILE A 106 -5.10 0.83 10.67
C ILE A 106 -4.96 2.20 10.01
N VAL A 107 -6.07 2.96 9.98
CA VAL A 107 -6.07 4.37 9.59
C VAL A 107 -6.19 5.22 10.86
N LEU A 108 -5.28 6.19 11.02
CA LEU A 108 -5.19 7.07 12.17
C LEU A 108 -5.14 8.53 11.75
N SER A 109 -5.70 9.42 12.57
CA SER A 109 -5.36 10.83 12.54
C SER A 109 -4.18 11.12 13.48
N LEU A 110 -3.34 12.10 13.12
CA LEU A 110 -2.21 12.49 13.98
C LEU A 110 -2.62 12.96 15.39
N ASN A 111 -3.89 13.39 15.56
CA ASN A 111 -4.42 13.87 16.83
C ASN A 111 -4.98 12.74 17.74
N GLU A 112 -4.94 11.49 17.32
CA GLU A 112 -5.45 10.38 18.13
C GLU A 112 -4.38 9.91 19.14
N ASP A 113 -4.78 9.74 20.40
CA ASP A 113 -3.87 9.28 21.46
C ASP A 113 -3.24 7.91 21.15
N LYS A 114 -4.00 7.02 20.46
CA LYS A 114 -3.51 5.69 20.04
C LYS A 114 -2.39 5.73 19.01
N LEU A 115 -2.10 6.89 18.39
CA LEU A 115 -0.96 7.06 17.47
C LEU A 115 0.35 6.55 18.10
N PHE A 116 0.54 6.78 19.40
CA PHE A 116 1.75 6.39 20.12
C PHE A 116 1.91 4.89 20.39
N ASN A 117 0.88 4.09 20.04
CA ASN A 117 0.95 2.62 20.10
C ASN A 117 1.57 2.01 18.84
N TYR A 118 1.78 2.80 17.79
CA TYR A 118 2.29 2.34 16.51
C TYR A 118 3.65 2.97 16.22
N PRO A 119 4.74 2.20 16.21
CA PRO A 119 6.09 2.73 16.02
C PRO A 119 6.36 3.25 14.60
N PHE A 120 5.57 2.79 13.63
CA PHE A 120 5.66 3.14 12.20
C PHE A 120 4.35 3.76 11.73
N ILE A 121 4.43 4.87 11.00
CA ILE A 121 3.29 5.49 10.31
C ILE A 121 3.62 5.83 8.87
N TYR A 122 2.61 5.79 8.00
CA TYR A 122 2.71 6.00 6.57
C TYR A 122 1.85 7.16 6.08
N ILE A 123 2.46 8.08 5.31
CA ILE A 123 1.77 9.17 4.61
C ILE A 123 2.03 9.01 3.11
N ILE A 124 0.96 8.93 2.33
CA ILE A 124 0.98 8.87 0.87
C ILE A 124 0.49 10.18 0.26
N GLU A 125 0.87 10.51 -0.97
CA GLU A 125 0.40 11.67 -1.76
C GLU A 125 0.50 13.02 -1.02
N PRO A 126 1.61 13.35 -0.34
CA PRO A 126 1.73 14.54 0.50
C PRO A 126 1.83 15.85 -0.31
N GLY A 127 1.79 15.76 -1.64
CA GLY A 127 1.88 16.91 -2.53
C GLY A 127 0.80 17.96 -2.31
N GLU A 128 -0.35 17.57 -1.77
CA GLU A 128 -1.47 18.46 -1.41
C GLU A 128 -1.74 18.49 0.11
N LEU A 129 -0.86 17.94 0.92
CA LEU A 129 -0.96 17.82 2.36
C LEU A 129 -1.13 19.19 3.03
N TYR A 130 -1.98 19.22 4.05
CA TYR A 130 -2.09 20.33 4.99
C TYR A 130 -2.18 19.81 6.42
N PHE A 131 -1.31 20.29 7.30
CA PHE A 131 -1.34 20.01 8.74
C PHE A 131 -1.96 21.18 9.52
N SER A 132 -2.89 20.90 10.41
CA SER A 132 -3.28 21.82 11.46
C SER A 132 -2.16 22.02 12.48
N ASP A 133 -2.24 23.06 13.29
CA ASP A 133 -1.23 23.30 14.34
C ASP A 133 -1.21 22.19 15.42
N ALA A 134 -2.35 21.53 15.64
CA ALA A 134 -2.44 20.39 16.55
C ALA A 134 -1.70 19.18 15.97
N GLU A 135 -1.88 18.87 14.69
CA GLU A 135 -1.18 17.77 14.01
C GLU A 135 0.32 18.00 13.92
N VAL A 136 0.75 19.24 13.66
CA VAL A 136 2.18 19.62 13.71
C VAL A 136 2.80 19.29 15.07
N LYS A 137 2.13 19.63 16.16
CA LYS A 137 2.60 19.33 17.53
C LYS A 137 2.60 17.84 17.81
N ALA A 138 1.54 17.13 17.40
CA ALA A 138 1.40 15.70 17.61
C ALA A 138 2.46 14.91 16.85
N LEU A 139 2.68 15.23 15.57
CA LEU A 139 3.71 14.59 14.74
C LEU A 139 5.11 14.83 15.30
N ARG A 140 5.42 16.06 15.71
CA ARG A 140 6.70 16.36 16.37
C ARG A 140 6.90 15.53 17.61
N LYS A 141 5.89 15.47 18.49
CA LYS A 141 5.93 14.68 19.72
C LYS A 141 6.12 13.19 19.39
N TYR A 142 5.39 12.67 18.42
CA TYR A 142 5.47 11.27 17.99
C TYR A 142 6.89 10.91 17.54
N LEU A 143 7.47 11.69 16.64
CA LEU A 143 8.80 11.44 16.08
C LEU A 143 9.91 11.54 17.14
N LEU A 144 9.84 12.53 18.05
CA LEU A 144 10.80 12.69 19.14
C LEU A 144 10.68 11.63 20.24
N ASN A 145 9.56 10.89 20.31
CA ASN A 145 9.36 9.81 21.27
C ASN A 145 9.57 8.40 20.65
N GLY A 146 10.34 8.29 19.59
CA GLY A 146 10.71 7.00 19.02
C GLY A 146 9.89 6.58 17.80
N GLY A 147 8.86 7.35 17.42
CA GLY A 147 8.08 7.04 16.21
C GLY A 147 8.88 7.22 14.92
N PHE A 148 8.45 6.50 13.88
CA PHE A 148 9.05 6.56 12.54
C PHE A 148 7.98 6.90 11.50
N LEU A 149 8.29 7.81 10.58
CA LEU A 149 7.42 8.22 9.48
C LEU A 149 8.02 7.84 8.13
N MET A 150 7.24 7.10 7.34
CA MET A 150 7.48 6.95 5.91
C MET A 150 6.54 7.88 5.12
N VAL A 151 7.11 8.62 4.17
CA VAL A 151 6.39 9.50 3.23
C VAL A 151 6.66 9.01 1.82
N ASP A 152 5.61 8.83 1.00
CA ASP A 152 5.72 8.21 -0.31
C ASP A 152 4.75 8.84 -1.32
N ASP A 153 4.95 8.55 -2.61
CA ASP A 153 4.10 8.87 -3.73
C ASP A 153 3.82 10.38 -3.89
N PHE A 154 4.85 11.11 -4.27
CA PHE A 154 4.70 12.49 -4.74
C PHE A 154 5.82 12.88 -5.70
N TRP A 155 5.51 13.78 -6.63
CA TRP A 155 6.28 13.93 -7.83
C TRP A 155 6.57 15.40 -8.18
N GLY A 156 7.81 15.68 -8.50
CA GLY A 156 8.27 16.98 -9.00
C GLY A 156 8.37 18.06 -7.93
N GLU A 157 8.85 19.21 -8.37
CA GLU A 157 9.19 20.33 -7.48
C GLU A 157 7.98 20.99 -6.80
N ALA A 158 6.82 20.99 -7.45
CA ALA A 158 5.65 21.66 -6.90
C ALA A 158 5.12 20.92 -5.64
N GLU A 159 5.06 19.59 -5.71
CA GLU A 159 4.61 18.76 -4.59
C GLU A 159 5.67 18.71 -3.49
N TRP A 160 6.96 18.64 -3.87
CA TRP A 160 8.05 18.76 -2.92
C TRP A 160 7.96 20.05 -2.08
N LYS A 161 7.79 21.20 -2.73
CA LYS A 161 7.67 22.49 -2.04
C LYS A 161 6.49 22.55 -1.08
N ASN A 162 5.35 21.94 -1.43
CA ASN A 162 4.23 21.88 -0.51
C ASN A 162 4.54 21.02 0.71
N PHE A 163 5.03 19.79 0.49
CA PHE A 163 5.42 18.89 1.56
C PHE A 163 6.48 19.54 2.48
N GLU A 164 7.57 20.05 1.90
CA GLU A 164 8.64 20.70 2.67
C GLU A 164 8.11 21.85 3.52
N ARG A 165 7.26 22.71 2.97
CA ARG A 165 6.64 23.81 3.70
C ARG A 165 5.83 23.32 4.91
N GLN A 166 5.05 22.26 4.77
CA GLN A 166 4.29 21.69 5.87
C GLN A 166 5.20 21.02 6.90
N PHE A 167 6.17 20.26 6.43
CA PHE A 167 7.10 19.54 7.30
C PHE A 167 8.04 20.49 8.08
N ARG A 168 8.44 21.62 7.50
CA ARG A 168 9.20 22.69 8.19
C ARG A 168 8.46 23.29 9.39
N ARG A 169 7.13 23.15 9.46
CA ARG A 169 6.38 23.52 10.68
C ARG A 169 6.56 22.48 11.79
N VAL A 170 6.79 21.21 11.42
CA VAL A 170 7.12 20.15 12.38
C VAL A 170 8.52 20.36 12.93
N PHE A 171 9.51 20.51 12.07
CA PHE A 171 10.92 20.75 12.43
C PHE A 171 11.52 21.93 11.66
N PRO A 172 11.46 23.16 12.20
CA PRO A 172 11.91 24.36 11.48
C PRO A 172 13.40 24.37 11.16
N THR A 173 14.22 23.74 11.99
CA THR A 173 15.69 23.82 11.92
C THR A 173 16.39 22.52 11.54
N ARG A 174 15.68 21.37 11.57
CA ARG A 174 16.30 20.09 11.18
C ARG A 174 16.50 20.02 9.67
N GLU A 175 17.66 19.53 9.29
CA GLU A 175 17.97 19.31 7.87
C GLU A 175 17.21 18.09 7.33
N ILE A 176 16.80 18.20 6.08
CA ILE A 176 16.32 17.07 5.27
C ILE A 176 17.49 16.69 4.37
N VAL A 177 18.10 15.53 4.63
CA VAL A 177 19.33 15.12 3.96
C VAL A 177 19.07 13.99 2.97
N GLU A 178 19.75 14.02 1.83
CA GLU A 178 19.69 12.92 0.86
C GLU A 178 20.45 11.71 1.41
N LEU A 179 19.78 10.54 1.49
CA LEU A 179 20.40 9.31 1.96
C LEU A 179 21.26 8.70 0.82
N PRO A 180 22.54 8.43 1.03
CA PRO A 180 23.36 7.72 0.03
C PRO A 180 22.91 6.26 -0.12
N ILE A 181 23.18 5.62 -1.25
CA ILE A 181 22.78 4.22 -1.51
C ILE A 181 23.44 3.23 -0.54
N GLU A 182 24.57 3.62 0.03
CA GLU A 182 25.32 2.87 1.04
C GLU A 182 24.67 2.93 2.43
N HIS A 183 23.67 3.79 2.61
CA HIS A 183 22.94 3.88 3.87
C HIS A 183 22.28 2.54 4.20
N GLU A 184 22.31 2.14 5.46
CA GLU A 184 21.82 0.84 5.95
C GLU A 184 20.37 0.58 5.54
N LEU A 185 19.53 1.62 5.47
CA LEU A 185 18.16 1.55 4.98
C LEU A 185 18.01 0.80 3.63
N PHE A 186 19.01 0.90 2.75
CA PHE A 186 18.98 0.21 1.45
C PHE A 186 19.60 -1.18 1.48
N GLN A 187 20.07 -1.65 2.64
CA GLN A 187 20.89 -2.85 2.74
C GLN A 187 20.41 -3.85 3.81
N CYS A 188 19.52 -3.43 4.73
CA CYS A 188 19.26 -4.18 5.97
C CYS A 188 18.59 -5.56 5.77
N VAL A 189 17.68 -5.70 4.80
CA VAL A 189 17.05 -7.00 4.43
C VAL A 189 17.37 -7.35 2.98
N PHE A 190 17.06 -6.45 2.07
CA PHE A 190 17.33 -6.60 0.64
C PHE A 190 18.41 -5.60 0.20
N PRO A 191 19.58 -6.08 -0.26
CA PRO A 191 20.64 -5.19 -0.71
C PRO A 191 20.28 -4.55 -2.07
N LEU A 192 19.90 -3.29 -2.05
CA LEU A 192 19.56 -2.52 -3.24
C LEU A 192 20.81 -1.88 -3.84
N LYS A 193 20.98 -1.99 -5.16
CA LYS A 193 22.13 -1.43 -5.87
C LYS A 193 21.90 0.00 -6.38
N GLN A 194 20.65 0.43 -6.39
CA GLN A 194 20.23 1.77 -6.80
C GLN A 194 18.95 2.16 -6.08
N LYS A 195 18.69 3.44 -5.96
CA LYS A 195 17.46 3.97 -5.39
C LYS A 195 16.30 3.61 -6.31
N PRO A 196 15.27 2.88 -5.82
CA PRO A 196 14.14 2.49 -6.65
C PRO A 196 13.36 3.70 -7.17
N GLN A 197 12.89 3.61 -8.41
CA GLN A 197 11.84 4.47 -8.95
C GLN A 197 10.74 3.59 -9.49
N VAL A 198 9.55 3.74 -8.95
CA VAL A 198 8.35 2.99 -9.27
C VAL A 198 7.31 3.99 -9.76
N PRO A 199 6.88 3.95 -11.01
CA PRO A 199 5.79 4.77 -11.53
C PRO A 199 4.49 3.99 -11.50
N ASN A 200 3.34 4.66 -11.66
CA ASN A 200 2.09 3.97 -11.90
C ASN A 200 2.15 3.08 -13.17
N PRO A 201 1.30 2.02 -13.24
CA PRO A 201 1.36 1.05 -14.34
C PRO A 201 1.17 1.68 -15.71
N ARG A 202 0.37 2.71 -15.82
CA ARG A 202 0.13 3.41 -17.09
C ARG A 202 1.39 4.10 -17.59
N THR A 203 2.06 4.85 -16.72
CA THR A 203 3.34 5.50 -17.02
C THR A 203 4.42 4.48 -17.32
N ALA A 204 4.49 3.39 -16.54
CA ALA A 204 5.41 2.29 -16.75
C ALA A 204 5.26 1.69 -18.16
N MET A 205 4.04 1.32 -18.57
CA MET A 205 3.77 0.74 -19.89
C MET A 205 4.08 1.72 -21.03
N GLN A 206 3.70 2.99 -20.90
CA GLN A 206 3.96 4.01 -21.92
C GLN A 206 5.46 4.37 -22.02
N GLY A 207 6.18 4.25 -20.93
CA GLY A 207 7.59 4.55 -20.80
C GLY A 207 8.54 3.41 -21.17
N ALA A 208 8.07 2.17 -21.17
CA ALA A 208 8.88 0.94 -21.21
C ALA A 208 9.93 0.94 -22.34
N SER A 209 9.55 1.27 -23.57
CA SER A 209 10.47 1.28 -24.72
C SER A 209 11.53 2.40 -24.67
N ARG A 210 11.36 3.37 -23.78
CA ARG A 210 12.23 4.55 -23.64
C ARG A 210 12.95 4.59 -22.29
N GLY A 211 12.71 3.60 -21.42
CA GLY A 211 13.26 3.56 -20.06
C GLY A 211 12.74 4.69 -19.16
N ILE A 212 11.52 5.19 -19.41
CA ILE A 212 10.93 6.26 -18.61
C ILE A 212 10.20 5.63 -17.42
N THR A 213 10.61 6.01 -16.21
CA THR A 213 10.04 5.55 -14.93
C THR A 213 9.55 6.70 -14.06
N TRP A 214 9.48 7.92 -14.60
CA TRP A 214 9.02 9.12 -13.89
C TRP A 214 7.70 9.62 -14.45
N GLU A 215 6.85 10.14 -13.60
CA GLU A 215 5.51 10.60 -13.94
C GLU A 215 5.44 12.06 -14.40
N ARG A 216 6.42 12.85 -14.01
CA ARG A 216 6.52 14.27 -14.35
C ARG A 216 7.87 14.58 -14.97
N TRP A 217 7.92 15.56 -15.85
CA TRP A 217 9.12 15.95 -16.59
C TRP A 217 10.28 16.40 -15.67
N ASP A 218 9.97 16.94 -14.49
CA ASP A 218 10.91 17.43 -13.47
C ASP A 218 11.20 16.38 -12.37
N ALA A 219 10.73 15.14 -12.53
CA ALA A 219 10.81 14.06 -11.53
C ALA A 219 11.69 12.88 -11.97
N LYS A 220 12.70 13.12 -12.79
CA LYS A 220 13.49 12.05 -13.42
C LYS A 220 14.33 11.25 -12.44
N THR A 221 14.72 11.83 -11.33
CA THR A 221 15.59 11.21 -10.35
C THR A 221 14.78 10.89 -9.07
N PRO A 222 14.74 9.64 -8.61
CA PRO A 222 14.16 9.31 -7.32
C PRO A 222 15.05 9.82 -6.20
N HIS A 223 14.43 10.37 -5.16
CA HIS A 223 15.10 10.85 -3.97
C HIS A 223 14.61 10.12 -2.75
N TYR A 224 15.53 9.66 -1.93
CA TYR A 224 15.25 9.12 -0.61
C TYR A 224 15.96 10.00 0.41
N ARG A 225 15.18 10.78 1.15
CA ARG A 225 15.72 11.75 2.09
C ARG A 225 15.36 11.36 3.51
N GLY A 226 16.23 11.72 4.44
CA GLY A 226 16.07 11.43 5.85
C GLY A 226 16.01 12.68 6.71
N VAL A 227 15.37 12.54 7.88
CA VAL A 227 15.43 13.51 8.97
C VAL A 227 15.82 12.77 10.23
N TYR A 228 16.84 13.28 10.93
CA TYR A 228 17.42 12.66 12.12
C TYR A 228 17.06 13.43 13.40
N ASP A 229 17.01 12.71 14.52
CA ASP A 229 16.97 13.33 15.85
C ASP A 229 18.37 13.78 16.33
N ASP A 230 18.45 14.20 17.57
CA ASP A 230 19.71 14.72 18.14
C ASP A 230 20.70 13.60 18.50
N GLU A 231 20.20 12.36 18.62
CA GLU A 231 20.98 11.15 18.86
C GLU A 231 21.46 10.48 17.58
N GLY A 232 21.03 10.98 16.41
CA GLY A 232 21.39 10.45 15.09
C GLY A 232 20.49 9.31 14.63
N ARG A 233 19.32 9.07 15.27
CA ARG A 233 18.32 8.12 14.82
C ARG A 233 17.53 8.71 13.64
N LEU A 234 17.38 7.96 12.56
CA LEU A 234 16.53 8.34 11.45
C LEU A 234 15.06 8.27 11.87
N MET A 235 14.37 9.40 11.93
CA MET A 235 12.96 9.51 12.32
C MET A 235 12.01 9.48 11.13
N VAL A 236 12.47 9.95 9.98
CA VAL A 236 11.63 10.13 8.79
C VAL A 236 12.39 9.69 7.56
N VAL A 237 11.76 8.88 6.72
CA VAL A 237 12.19 8.64 5.34
C VAL A 237 11.18 9.23 4.37
N ILE A 238 11.67 9.92 3.37
CA ILE A 238 10.88 10.62 2.37
C ILE A 238 11.25 10.07 1.00
N CYS A 239 10.32 9.33 0.39
CA CYS A 239 10.44 8.74 -0.94
C CYS A 239 9.81 9.70 -1.95
N HIS A 240 10.62 10.53 -2.59
CA HIS A 240 10.17 11.56 -3.53
C HIS A 240 10.54 11.18 -4.97
N ASN A 241 9.66 11.44 -5.92
CA ASN A 241 9.74 11.02 -7.32
C ASN A 241 9.72 9.49 -7.48
N THR A 242 8.93 8.83 -6.68
CA THR A 242 8.64 7.41 -6.72
C THR A 242 7.31 7.16 -6.05
N ASP A 243 6.68 6.04 -6.36
CA ASP A 243 5.41 5.57 -5.83
C ASP A 243 5.56 4.09 -5.49
N LEU A 244 5.98 3.82 -4.25
CA LEU A 244 6.12 2.45 -3.78
C LEU A 244 4.73 1.83 -3.54
N GLY A 245 3.75 2.66 -3.18
CA GLY A 245 2.36 2.28 -2.94
C GLY A 245 1.72 1.63 -4.16
N ASP A 246 1.87 2.19 -5.35
CA ASP A 246 1.42 1.59 -6.62
C ASP A 246 2.09 0.23 -6.87
N GLY A 247 3.36 0.09 -6.53
CA GLY A 247 4.06 -1.18 -6.64
C GLY A 247 3.48 -2.28 -5.74
N TRP A 248 2.81 -1.92 -4.65
CA TRP A 248 2.12 -2.85 -3.74
C TRP A 248 0.64 -3.03 -4.11
N GLU A 249 -0.08 -1.94 -4.43
CA GLU A 249 -1.50 -1.98 -4.81
C GLU A 249 -1.71 -2.81 -6.07
N GLU A 250 -0.90 -2.58 -7.06
CA GLU A 250 -1.07 -3.10 -8.40
C GLU A 250 -0.53 -4.53 -8.61
N GLU A 251 -0.14 -5.22 -7.54
CA GLU A 251 0.40 -6.58 -7.59
C GLU A 251 -0.45 -7.53 -8.45
N SER A 252 -1.76 -7.48 -8.28
CA SER A 252 -2.68 -8.37 -8.99
C SER A 252 -3.34 -7.75 -10.23
N ARG A 253 -3.29 -6.42 -10.39
CA ARG A 253 -4.05 -5.67 -11.40
C ARG A 253 -3.21 -5.26 -12.61
N ALA A 254 -1.97 -4.85 -12.40
CA ALA A 254 -1.12 -4.33 -13.47
C ALA A 254 -0.49 -5.41 -14.35
N GLY A 255 -0.67 -6.70 -13.99
CA GLY A 255 -0.18 -7.85 -14.72
C GLY A 255 1.28 -8.21 -14.44
N GLU A 256 1.67 -9.41 -14.90
CA GLU A 256 2.95 -10.05 -14.57
C GLU A 256 4.18 -9.20 -14.93
N TRP A 257 4.12 -8.45 -16.03
CA TRP A 257 5.24 -7.61 -16.43
C TRP A 257 5.53 -6.50 -15.43
N TYR A 258 4.50 -5.78 -14.98
CA TYR A 258 4.67 -4.70 -14.00
C TYR A 258 5.17 -5.25 -12.66
N PHE A 259 4.60 -6.35 -12.22
CA PHE A 259 5.04 -7.04 -11.01
C PHE A 259 6.54 -7.37 -11.05
N LYS A 260 7.01 -7.98 -12.14
CA LYS A 260 8.42 -8.37 -12.30
C LYS A 260 9.39 -7.20 -12.51
N GLU A 261 8.93 -6.08 -13.04
CA GLU A 261 9.80 -4.92 -13.30
C GLU A 261 9.83 -3.92 -12.14
N PHE A 262 8.74 -3.81 -11.36
CA PHE A 262 8.59 -2.78 -10.35
C PHE A 262 8.22 -3.32 -8.96
N SER A 263 7.21 -4.15 -8.81
CA SER A 263 6.75 -4.62 -7.51
C SER A 263 7.79 -5.52 -6.82
N GLU A 264 8.15 -6.64 -7.45
CA GLU A 264 9.03 -7.65 -6.89
C GLU A 264 10.48 -7.14 -6.69
N PRO A 265 11.14 -6.47 -7.67
CA PRO A 265 12.54 -6.07 -7.53
C PRO A 265 12.76 -4.73 -6.87
N LYS A 266 11.74 -3.89 -6.71
CA LYS A 266 11.88 -2.49 -6.27
C LYS A 266 10.97 -2.13 -5.09
N ALA A 267 9.63 -2.16 -5.29
CA ALA A 267 8.69 -1.64 -4.31
C ALA A 267 8.68 -2.46 -3.02
N TYR A 268 8.55 -3.79 -3.10
CA TYR A 268 8.58 -4.64 -1.92
C TYR A 268 9.94 -4.65 -1.21
N PRO A 269 11.08 -4.83 -1.89
CA PRO A 269 12.38 -4.76 -1.23
C PRO A 269 12.62 -3.44 -0.50
N MET A 270 12.23 -2.31 -1.09
CA MET A 270 12.40 -1.01 -0.44
C MET A 270 11.45 -0.82 0.74
N GLY A 271 10.17 -1.16 0.59
CA GLY A 271 9.19 -1.07 1.68
C GLY A 271 9.56 -1.95 2.87
N ILE A 272 9.97 -3.20 2.61
CA ILE A 272 10.43 -4.13 3.67
C ILE A 272 11.67 -3.59 4.36
N ASN A 273 12.64 -3.07 3.62
CA ASN A 273 13.83 -2.44 4.21
C ASN A 273 13.45 -1.27 5.13
N ILE A 274 12.56 -0.37 4.69
CA ILE A 274 12.12 0.78 5.49
C ILE A 274 11.43 0.31 6.78
N ILE A 275 10.49 -0.62 6.68
CA ILE A 275 9.76 -1.12 7.85
C ILE A 275 10.70 -1.86 8.79
N PHE A 276 11.53 -2.74 8.28
CA PHE A 276 12.49 -3.49 9.10
C PHE A 276 13.48 -2.55 9.80
N TYR A 277 14.00 -1.55 9.08
CA TYR A 277 14.88 -0.53 9.65
C TYR A 277 14.18 0.20 10.81
N SER A 278 12.94 0.62 10.63
CA SER A 278 12.17 1.34 11.64
C SER A 278 11.91 0.53 12.92
N MET A 279 11.92 -0.81 12.82
CA MET A 279 11.68 -1.72 13.95
C MET A 279 12.98 -2.11 14.69
N THR A 280 14.15 -1.82 14.11
CA THR A 280 15.44 -2.26 14.64
C THR A 280 16.38 -1.13 15.04
N HIS A 281 16.04 0.12 14.71
CA HIS A 281 16.81 1.34 14.97
C HIS A 281 15.94 2.41 15.59
#